data_00df1b36c186b5eb702a23b967f703bc
#
_entry.id   00df1b36c186b5eb702a23b967f703bc
#
_cell.length_a   1.000
_cell.length_b   1.000
_cell.length_c   1.000
_cell.angle_alpha   90.00
_cell.angle_beta   90.00
_cell.angle_gamma   90.00
#
_symmetry.space_group_name_H-M   'P 1'
#
loop_
_entity.id
_entity.type
_entity.pdbx_description
1 polymer ?
#
loop_
_entity_poly.entity_id
_entity_poly.type
_entity_poly.pdbx_seq_one_letter_code
_entity_poly.pdbx_strand_id
1 'polypeptide(L)'
;QLLTDRNVFQNLQFVLKATGWKNDMEIKNKIAEVLNEVGLVNKEYKMPFQLSGGEQQRLSIARALLNNPQVILADEPTGNLDPAASDGIMQLFRAIAGNGCAVIMATHNIGNIQQYPSRTIRFNQGQIEEIDIVSILGY
;
A
#
# COMPACT_ATOMS: atom_id res chain seq x y z
N GLN A 1 2.96 3.85 10.53
CA GLN A 1 4.04 3.03 11.05
C GLN A 1 3.46 1.77 11.71
N LEU A 2 4.10 0.59 11.54
CA LEU A 2 3.65 -0.66 12.14
C LEU A 2 3.92 -0.68 13.65
N LEU A 3 3.05 -1.36 14.39
CA LEU A 3 3.24 -1.61 15.83
C LEU A 3 4.25 -2.76 15.98
N THR A 4 5.44 -2.46 16.47
CA THR A 4 6.57 -3.40 16.51
C THR A 4 6.47 -4.45 17.61
N ASP A 5 5.63 -4.21 18.60
CA ASP A 5 5.31 -5.10 19.75
C ASP A 5 4.16 -6.07 19.45
N ARG A 6 3.61 -6.05 18.23
CA ARG A 6 2.45 -6.83 17.82
C ARG A 6 2.72 -7.59 16.54
N ASN A 7 2.20 -8.82 16.44
CA ASN A 7 2.26 -9.60 15.22
C ASN A 7 1.35 -9.01 14.12
N VAL A 8 1.40 -9.60 12.92
CA VAL A 8 0.60 -9.17 11.76
C VAL A 8 -0.89 -9.11 12.09
N PHE A 9 -1.46 -10.19 12.65
CA PHE A 9 -2.86 -10.25 13.02
C PHE A 9 -3.23 -9.14 14.01
N GLN A 10 -2.45 -8.95 15.06
CA GLN A 10 -2.69 -7.95 16.10
C GLN A 10 -2.56 -6.52 15.57
N ASN A 11 -1.67 -6.26 14.61
CA ASN A 11 -1.57 -4.97 13.92
C ASN A 11 -2.87 -4.60 13.19
N LEU A 12 -3.48 -5.56 12.49
CA LEU A 12 -4.73 -5.35 11.76
C LEU A 12 -5.94 -5.31 12.72
N GLN A 13 -6.00 -6.23 13.69
CA GLN A 13 -7.07 -6.27 14.69
C GLN A 13 -7.16 -4.95 15.49
N PHE A 14 -6.03 -4.36 15.82
CA PHE A 14 -5.99 -3.09 16.54
C PHE A 14 -6.75 -1.99 15.79
N VAL A 15 -6.55 -1.87 14.48
CA VAL A 15 -7.23 -0.86 13.67
C VAL A 15 -8.72 -1.13 13.58
N LEU A 16 -9.15 -2.37 13.33
CA LEU A 16 -10.57 -2.73 13.28
C LEU A 16 -11.27 -2.42 14.62
N LYS A 17 -10.68 -2.81 15.74
CA LYS A 17 -11.24 -2.49 17.07
C LYS A 17 -11.30 -0.98 17.32
N ALA A 18 -10.27 -0.24 16.96
CA ALA A 18 -10.23 1.22 17.08
C ALA A 18 -11.28 1.93 16.20
N THR A 19 -11.68 1.32 15.09
CA THR A 19 -12.72 1.83 14.18
C THR A 19 -14.12 1.28 14.46
N GLY A 20 -14.31 0.61 15.61
CA GLY A 20 -15.63 0.25 16.14
C GLY A 20 -16.11 -1.17 15.84
N TRP A 21 -15.26 -2.02 15.24
CA TRP A 21 -15.60 -3.43 15.03
C TRP A 21 -15.61 -4.18 16.36
N LYS A 22 -16.70 -4.93 16.63
CA LYS A 22 -16.92 -5.63 17.91
C LYS A 22 -16.98 -7.14 17.77
N ASN A 23 -17.40 -7.65 16.62
CA ASN A 23 -17.57 -9.08 16.38
C ASN A 23 -16.21 -9.70 16.02
N ASP A 24 -15.69 -10.57 16.88
CA ASP A 24 -14.39 -11.21 16.70
C ASP A 24 -14.34 -12.11 15.44
N MET A 25 -15.46 -12.74 15.05
CA MET A 25 -15.52 -13.55 13.83
C MET A 25 -15.42 -12.68 12.57
N GLU A 26 -16.15 -11.57 12.53
CA GLU A 26 -16.09 -10.61 11.41
C GLU A 26 -14.70 -10.00 11.29
N ILE A 27 -14.08 -9.62 12.41
CA ILE A 27 -12.70 -9.14 12.47
C ILE A 27 -11.74 -10.18 11.88
N LYS A 28 -11.84 -11.43 12.30
CA LYS A 28 -10.98 -12.52 11.80
C LYS A 28 -11.16 -12.75 10.30
N ASN A 29 -12.40 -12.76 9.82
CA ASN A 29 -12.69 -12.92 8.40
C ASN A 29 -12.14 -11.75 7.56
N LYS A 30 -12.32 -10.51 8.04
CA LYS A 30 -11.79 -9.32 7.34
C LYS A 30 -10.27 -9.31 7.30
N ILE A 31 -9.60 -9.71 8.37
CA ILE A 31 -8.15 -9.83 8.40
C ILE A 31 -7.68 -10.87 7.37
N ALA A 32 -8.31 -12.05 7.33
CA ALA A 32 -7.96 -13.09 6.36
C ALA A 32 -8.16 -12.60 4.91
N GLU A 33 -9.25 -11.89 4.64
CA GLU A 33 -9.54 -11.28 3.33
C GLU A 33 -8.41 -10.33 2.89
N VAL A 34 -8.07 -9.33 3.71
CA VAL A 34 -7.05 -8.34 3.32
C VAL A 34 -5.65 -8.94 3.27
N LEU A 35 -5.32 -9.92 4.11
CA LEU A 35 -4.03 -10.62 4.03
C LEU A 35 -3.91 -11.43 2.72
N ASN A 36 -4.99 -12.03 2.28
CA ASN A 36 -5.03 -12.69 0.96
C ASN A 36 -4.85 -11.66 -0.17
N GLU A 37 -5.55 -10.54 -0.10
CA GLU A 37 -5.48 -9.47 -1.12
C GLU A 37 -4.06 -8.92 -1.28
N VAL A 38 -3.33 -8.73 -0.18
CA VAL A 38 -1.96 -8.21 -0.24
C VAL A 38 -0.88 -9.30 -0.36
N GLY A 39 -1.26 -10.58 -0.44
CA GLY A 39 -0.31 -11.70 -0.59
C GLY A 39 0.49 -12.03 0.66
N LEU A 40 -0.11 -11.89 1.86
CA LEU A 40 0.48 -12.22 3.16
C LEU A 40 -0.19 -13.42 3.84
N VAL A 41 -0.74 -14.35 3.07
CA VAL A 41 -1.32 -15.60 3.59
C VAL A 41 -0.27 -16.37 4.40
N ASN A 42 -0.68 -16.95 5.53
CA ASN A 42 0.17 -17.69 6.47
C ASN A 42 1.25 -16.85 7.17
N LYS A 43 1.10 -15.53 7.22
CA LYS A 43 2.01 -14.61 7.94
C LYS A 43 1.39 -14.00 9.20
N GLU A 44 0.17 -14.41 9.60
CA GLU A 44 -0.66 -13.79 10.65
C GLU A 44 0.06 -13.68 11.99
N TYR A 45 0.90 -14.68 12.31
CA TYR A 45 1.61 -14.76 13.59
C TYR A 45 3.04 -14.22 13.55
N LYS A 46 3.52 -13.75 12.38
CA LYS A 46 4.85 -13.16 12.25
C LYS A 46 4.88 -11.77 12.89
N MET A 47 5.99 -11.49 13.56
CA MET A 47 6.29 -10.14 14.03
C MET A 47 6.81 -9.28 12.87
N PRO A 48 6.63 -7.94 12.89
CA PRO A 48 7.11 -7.06 11.82
C PRO A 48 8.59 -7.26 11.47
N PHE A 49 9.46 -7.49 12.46
CA PHE A 49 10.89 -7.72 12.25
C PHE A 49 11.22 -9.07 11.56
N GLN A 50 10.26 -9.99 11.48
CA GLN A 50 10.36 -11.26 10.77
C GLN A 50 9.90 -11.17 9.31
N LEU A 51 9.42 -10.00 8.88
CA LEU A 51 8.96 -9.72 7.52
C LEU A 51 10.05 -9.02 6.73
N SER A 52 10.15 -9.31 5.42
CA SER A 52 10.95 -8.50 4.50
C SER A 52 10.39 -7.08 4.39
N GLY A 53 11.18 -6.14 3.85
CA GLY A 53 10.72 -4.76 3.63
C GLY A 53 9.45 -4.69 2.76
N GLY A 54 9.40 -5.49 1.69
CA GLY A 54 8.21 -5.60 0.84
C GLY A 54 7.00 -6.18 1.57
N GLU A 55 7.18 -7.18 2.44
CA GLU A 55 6.11 -7.75 3.26
C GLU A 55 5.61 -6.75 4.32
N GLN A 56 6.50 -5.96 4.93
CA GLN A 56 6.11 -4.87 5.84
C GLN A 56 5.28 -3.80 5.13
N GLN A 57 5.67 -3.46 3.89
CA GLN A 57 4.91 -2.52 3.08
C GLN A 57 3.53 -3.09 2.70
N ARG A 58 3.44 -4.38 2.33
CA ARG A 58 2.16 -5.07 2.10
C ARG A 58 1.28 -5.08 3.33
N LEU A 59 1.85 -5.27 4.52
CA LEU A 59 1.11 -5.17 5.79
C LEU A 59 0.58 -3.75 6.04
N SER A 60 1.35 -2.72 5.70
CA SER A 60 0.90 -1.33 5.79
C SER A 60 -0.26 -1.04 4.83
N ILE A 61 -0.22 -1.60 3.62
CA ILE A 61 -1.32 -1.51 2.64
C ILE A 61 -2.54 -2.29 3.14
N ALA A 62 -2.39 -3.51 3.66
CA ALA A 62 -3.46 -4.29 4.25
C ALA A 62 -4.20 -3.50 5.34
N ARG A 63 -3.45 -2.82 6.19
CA ARG A 63 -4.00 -1.96 7.24
C ARG A 63 -4.86 -0.81 6.70
N ALA A 64 -4.46 -0.22 5.57
CA ALA A 64 -5.22 0.82 4.91
C ALA A 64 -6.52 0.28 4.28
N LEU A 65 -6.53 -0.98 3.82
CA LEU A 65 -7.69 -1.61 3.15
C LEU A 65 -8.80 -2.09 4.11
N LEU A 66 -8.52 -2.23 5.41
CA LEU A 66 -9.42 -2.86 6.39
C LEU A 66 -10.85 -2.33 6.39
N ASN A 67 -11.03 -1.03 6.22
CA ASN A 67 -12.35 -0.38 6.24
C ASN A 67 -12.86 -0.02 4.83
N ASN A 68 -12.42 -0.74 3.80
CA ASN A 68 -12.83 -0.55 2.40
C ASN A 68 -12.78 0.92 1.96
N PRO A 69 -11.61 1.56 1.98
CA PRO A 69 -11.48 2.98 1.68
C PRO A 69 -11.80 3.25 0.21
N GLN A 70 -12.34 4.44 -0.08
CA GLN A 70 -12.50 4.91 -1.46
C GLN A 70 -11.21 5.46 -2.04
N VAL A 71 -10.28 5.90 -1.17
CA VAL A 71 -9.00 6.49 -1.56
C VAL A 71 -7.89 6.00 -0.65
N ILE A 72 -6.75 5.64 -1.22
CA ILE A 72 -5.49 5.38 -0.51
C ILE A 72 -4.49 6.46 -0.87
N LEU A 73 -3.83 7.01 0.15
CA LEU A 73 -2.71 7.92 0.01
C LEU A 73 -1.42 7.18 0.33
N ALA A 74 -0.48 7.15 -0.59
CA ALA A 74 0.81 6.50 -0.43
C ALA A 74 1.94 7.52 -0.64
N ASP A 75 2.83 7.62 0.36
CA ASP A 75 3.99 8.50 0.32
C ASP A 75 5.25 7.64 0.23
N GLU A 76 5.98 7.76 -0.89
CA GLU A 76 7.18 6.99 -1.22
C GLU A 76 7.07 5.48 -0.91
N PRO A 77 6.02 4.80 -1.36
CA PRO A 77 5.71 3.43 -0.92
C PRO A 77 6.75 2.39 -1.34
N THR A 78 7.67 2.73 -2.22
CA THR A 78 8.69 1.83 -2.77
C THR A 78 10.11 2.31 -2.49
N GLY A 79 10.29 3.45 -1.80
CA GLY A 79 11.56 4.16 -1.68
C GLY A 79 12.70 3.35 -1.02
N ASN A 80 12.37 2.40 -0.14
CA ASN A 80 13.34 1.56 0.58
C ASN A 80 13.28 0.07 0.18
N LEU A 81 12.75 -0.23 -1.00
CA LEU A 81 12.58 -1.59 -1.48
C LEU A 81 13.55 -1.90 -2.63
N ASP A 82 13.94 -3.17 -2.72
CA ASP A 82 14.62 -3.67 -3.92
C ASP A 82 13.68 -3.61 -5.15
N PRO A 83 14.24 -3.67 -6.37
CA PRO A 83 13.44 -3.53 -7.60
C PRO A 83 12.28 -4.54 -7.71
N ALA A 84 12.49 -5.79 -7.31
CA ALA A 84 11.46 -6.83 -7.41
C ALA A 84 10.32 -6.60 -6.40
N ALA A 85 10.65 -6.22 -5.16
CA ALA A 85 9.67 -5.85 -4.15
C ALA A 85 8.91 -4.58 -4.55
N SER A 86 9.61 -3.57 -5.11
CA SER A 86 9.01 -2.35 -5.63
C SER A 86 7.96 -2.64 -6.72
N ASP A 87 8.34 -3.46 -7.70
CA ASP A 87 7.44 -3.90 -8.78
C ASP A 87 6.19 -4.59 -8.22
N GLY A 88 6.38 -5.50 -7.24
CA GLY A 88 5.28 -6.20 -6.58
C GLY A 88 4.32 -5.26 -5.80
N ILE A 89 4.81 -4.15 -5.25
CA ILE A 89 3.97 -3.13 -4.60
C ILE A 89 3.20 -2.30 -5.64
N MET A 90 3.86 -1.93 -6.75
CA MET A 90 3.19 -1.19 -7.82
C MET A 90 2.08 -2.02 -8.48
N GLN A 91 2.31 -3.31 -8.72
CA GLN A 91 1.27 -4.22 -9.22
C GLN A 91 0.10 -4.34 -8.24
N LEU A 92 0.37 -4.42 -6.94
CA LEU A 92 -0.67 -4.44 -5.90
C LEU A 92 -1.52 -3.15 -5.94
N PHE A 93 -0.91 -1.97 -6.03
CA PHE A 93 -1.66 -0.72 -6.16
C PHE A 93 -2.51 -0.66 -7.43
N ARG A 94 -2.03 -1.20 -8.55
CA ARG A 94 -2.83 -1.31 -9.78
C ARG A 94 -4.04 -2.23 -9.59
N ALA A 95 -3.87 -3.36 -8.91
CA ALA A 95 -4.98 -4.27 -8.60
C ALA A 95 -6.03 -3.59 -7.71
N ILE A 96 -5.58 -2.89 -6.66
CA ILE A 96 -6.46 -2.13 -5.76
C ILE A 96 -7.23 -1.05 -6.54
N ALA A 97 -6.55 -0.31 -7.43
CA ALA A 97 -7.20 0.70 -8.26
C ALA A 97 -8.21 0.08 -9.24
N GLY A 98 -7.88 -1.07 -9.83
CA GLY A 98 -8.78 -1.83 -10.69
C GLY A 98 -10.04 -2.32 -9.99
N ASN A 99 -10.00 -2.51 -8.68
CA ASN A 99 -11.14 -2.87 -7.83
C ASN A 99 -11.96 -1.64 -7.35
N GLY A 100 -11.66 -0.43 -7.86
CA GLY A 100 -12.46 0.77 -7.60
C GLY A 100 -12.00 1.65 -6.45
N CYS A 101 -10.87 1.36 -5.81
CA CYS A 101 -10.27 2.23 -4.81
C CYS A 101 -9.27 3.18 -5.50
N ALA A 102 -9.47 4.50 -5.40
CA ALA A 102 -8.51 5.46 -5.94
C ALA A 102 -7.17 5.38 -5.18
N VAL A 103 -6.05 5.36 -5.91
CA VAL A 103 -4.71 5.39 -5.31
C VAL A 103 -4.02 6.68 -5.73
N ILE A 104 -3.64 7.49 -4.74
CA ILE A 104 -2.83 8.70 -4.94
C ILE A 104 -1.46 8.46 -4.32
N MET A 105 -0.42 8.51 -5.14
CA MET A 105 0.94 8.20 -4.72
C MET A 105 1.84 9.42 -4.93
N ALA A 106 2.55 9.82 -3.88
CA ALA A 106 3.67 10.73 -3.99
C ALA A 106 4.97 9.91 -4.15
N THR A 107 5.76 10.22 -5.15
CA THR A 107 7.05 9.57 -5.39
C THR A 107 7.99 10.43 -6.21
N HIS A 108 9.29 10.26 -6.00
CA HIS A 108 10.35 10.81 -6.86
C HIS A 108 10.97 9.73 -7.77
N ASN A 109 10.47 8.49 -7.73
CA ASN A 109 10.98 7.39 -8.55
C ASN A 109 10.39 7.46 -9.97
N ILE A 110 11.14 8.09 -10.87
CA ILE A 110 10.76 8.25 -12.28
C ILE A 110 10.59 6.89 -12.97
N GLY A 111 11.41 5.89 -12.63
CA GLY A 111 11.29 4.54 -13.19
C GLY A 111 9.92 3.91 -12.92
N ASN A 112 9.38 4.06 -11.72
CA ASN A 112 8.03 3.58 -11.40
C ASN A 112 6.96 4.32 -12.20
N ILE A 113 7.09 5.64 -12.38
CA ILE A 113 6.14 6.44 -13.16
C ILE A 113 6.14 5.99 -14.62
N GLN A 114 7.31 5.68 -15.19
CA GLN A 114 7.45 5.20 -16.55
C GLN A 114 6.89 3.79 -16.76
N GLN A 115 7.20 2.89 -15.83
CA GLN A 115 6.77 1.48 -15.91
C GLN A 115 5.27 1.31 -15.63
N TYR A 116 4.70 2.19 -14.79
CA TYR A 116 3.30 2.17 -14.39
C TYR A 116 2.60 3.49 -14.74
N PRO A 117 2.37 3.77 -16.04
CA PRO A 117 1.76 5.01 -16.49
C PRO A 117 0.40 5.29 -15.82
N SER A 118 0.26 6.52 -15.33
CA SER A 118 -0.96 7.01 -14.70
C SER A 118 -1.05 8.52 -14.85
N ARG A 119 -2.18 9.11 -14.48
CA ARG A 119 -2.30 10.57 -14.39
C ARG A 119 -1.24 11.08 -13.41
N THR A 120 -0.36 11.95 -13.89
CA THR A 120 0.79 12.43 -13.12
C THR A 120 0.74 13.94 -12.96
N ILE A 121 0.92 14.41 -11.71
CA ILE A 121 0.95 15.82 -11.35
C ILE A 121 2.32 16.12 -10.76
N ARG A 122 2.99 17.14 -11.27
CA ARG A 122 4.25 17.64 -10.77
C ARG A 122 4.06 18.92 -9.97
N PHE A 123 4.68 18.95 -8.79
CA PHE A 123 4.79 20.15 -7.98
C PHE A 123 6.17 20.76 -8.19
N ASN A 124 6.23 21.99 -8.70
CA ASN A 124 7.47 22.70 -8.95
C ASN A 124 7.33 24.16 -8.53
N GLN A 125 8.18 24.63 -7.59
CA GLN A 125 8.26 26.02 -7.13
C GLN A 125 6.88 26.63 -6.80
N GLY A 126 6.00 25.86 -6.15
CA GLY A 126 4.65 26.32 -5.80
C GLY A 126 3.63 26.28 -6.93
N GLN A 127 4.02 25.82 -8.11
CA GLN A 127 3.11 25.58 -9.24
C GLN A 127 2.74 24.10 -9.34
N ILE A 128 1.55 23.85 -9.87
CA ILE A 128 1.01 22.49 -10.11
C ILE A 128 0.85 22.34 -11.61
N GLU A 129 1.49 21.31 -12.16
CA GLU A 129 1.45 20.97 -13.59
C GLU A 129 0.99 19.53 -13.76
N GLU A 130 -0.01 19.30 -14.61
CA GLU A 130 -0.28 17.95 -15.11
C GLU A 130 0.71 17.65 -16.24
N ILE A 131 1.46 16.55 -16.10
CA ILE A 131 2.52 16.20 -17.04
C ILE A 131 2.20 14.90 -17.77
N ASP A 132 2.41 14.88 -19.06
CA ASP A 132 2.42 13.64 -19.82
C ASP A 132 3.74 12.91 -19.56
N ILE A 133 3.68 11.57 -19.43
CA ILE A 133 4.84 10.71 -19.20
C ILE A 133 5.90 10.90 -20.29
N VAL A 134 5.48 11.16 -21.52
CA VAL A 134 6.39 11.43 -22.65
C VAL A 134 7.25 12.66 -22.38
N SER A 135 6.74 13.67 -21.68
CA SER A 135 7.49 14.88 -21.32
C SER A 135 8.53 14.67 -20.22
N ILE A 136 8.44 13.57 -19.46
CA ILE A 136 9.43 13.21 -18.43
C ILE A 136 10.66 12.55 -19.05
N LEU A 137 10.51 11.96 -20.24
CA LEU A 137 11.56 11.21 -20.94
C LEU A 137 12.63 12.09 -21.59
N GLY A 138 12.42 13.42 -21.67
CA GLY A 138 13.44 14.36 -22.13
C GLY A 138 13.92 14.14 -23.57
N TYR A 139 12.99 13.75 -24.49
CA TYR A 139 13.22 13.76 -25.94
C TYR A 139 12.76 15.07 -26.54
#